data_7775ad37daa74fd34a742c0f43a59775
#
_entry.id   7775ad37daa74fd34a742c0f43a59775
#
_cell.length_a   1.000
_cell.length_b   1.000
_cell.length_c   1.000
_cell.angle_alpha   90.00
_cell.angle_beta   90.00
_cell.angle_gamma   90.00
#
_symmetry.space_group_name_H-M   'P 1'
#
loop_
_entity.id
_entity.type
_entity.pdbx_description
1 polymer ?
#
loop_
_entity_poly.entity_id
_entity_poly.type
_entity_poly.pdbx_seq_one_letter_code
_entity_poly.pdbx_strand_id
1 'polypeptide(L)'
;EISCSLVGSEMCIRDRLEAYFPGSEHVYMSVIPDKAAFMETPEGYTPAGAQETADYLAQRLPVEIIDIAPLLALEDYYRTDPHWRQERLSAVAQTISEAMDAPVPDMTEETLCALAGEFHGSYWGKTAEPLTADVLSYITSPLLDSCTVYDYETDSTGGVYDFTAAEKSPYDLFLGGPKALLRIENPAANNDRTLIVFRDSFGSSLVPLLAGSYRTVYVVDIRYMATDALARVTEFPEGANVLLLYSVAVLQNSITLK
;
A
#
# COMPACT_ATOMS: atom_id res chain seq x y z
N GLU A 1 -8.04 -24.77 3.31
CA GLU A 1 -7.90 -24.60 4.79
C GLU A 1 -7.37 -23.23 5.09
N ILE A 2 -8.10 -22.49 5.95
CA ILE A 2 -7.67 -21.15 6.42
C ILE A 2 -6.46 -21.35 7.33
N SER A 3 -5.38 -20.63 7.05
CA SER A 3 -4.15 -20.78 7.83
C SER A 3 -4.29 -20.19 9.24
N CYS A 4 -3.64 -20.80 10.23
CA CYS A 4 -3.58 -20.25 11.60
C CYS A 4 -2.98 -18.82 11.58
N SER A 5 -2.13 -18.50 10.61
CA SER A 5 -1.55 -17.18 10.43
C SER A 5 -2.59 -16.13 10.03
N LEU A 6 -3.56 -16.48 9.17
CA LEU A 6 -4.63 -15.54 8.80
C LEU A 6 -5.53 -15.20 10.00
N VAL A 7 -5.80 -16.18 10.90
CA VAL A 7 -6.51 -15.93 12.15
C VAL A 7 -5.73 -14.94 13.04
N GLY A 8 -4.43 -15.11 13.15
CA GLY A 8 -3.59 -14.18 13.91
C GLY A 8 -3.58 -12.77 13.32
N SER A 9 -3.53 -12.64 12.00
CA SER A 9 -3.61 -11.33 11.31
C SER A 9 -4.97 -10.66 11.53
N GLU A 10 -6.06 -11.42 11.45
CA GLU A 10 -7.42 -10.93 11.72
C GLU A 10 -7.53 -10.37 13.15
N MET A 11 -7.04 -11.09 14.16
CA MET A 11 -7.02 -10.61 15.55
C MET A 11 -6.22 -9.31 15.70
N CYS A 12 -5.03 -9.24 15.12
CA CYS A 12 -4.20 -8.03 15.16
C CYS A 12 -4.87 -6.81 14.51
N ILE A 13 -5.58 -7.00 13.40
CA ILE A 13 -6.32 -5.95 12.72
C ILE A 13 -7.52 -5.52 13.57
N ARG A 14 -8.29 -6.47 14.10
CA ARG A 14 -9.45 -6.21 14.95
C ARG A 14 -9.09 -5.35 16.15
N ASP A 15 -8.07 -5.75 16.90
CA ASP A 15 -7.61 -5.03 18.11
C ASP A 15 -7.28 -3.55 17.77
N ARG A 16 -6.72 -3.30 16.59
CA ARG A 16 -6.42 -1.94 16.15
C ARG A 16 -7.66 -1.15 15.74
N LEU A 17 -8.58 -1.78 15.02
CA LEU A 17 -9.83 -1.11 14.67
C LEU A 17 -10.62 -0.73 15.92
N GLU A 18 -10.69 -1.61 16.91
CA GLU A 18 -11.33 -1.33 18.18
C GLU A 18 -10.60 -0.23 18.99
N ALA A 19 -9.27 -0.20 18.94
CA ALA A 19 -8.46 0.76 19.68
C ALA A 19 -8.50 2.18 19.09
N TYR A 20 -8.48 2.30 17.75
CA TYR A 20 -8.33 3.61 17.08
C TYR A 20 -9.59 4.11 16.41
N PHE A 21 -10.51 3.22 16.00
CA PHE A 21 -11.67 3.57 15.19
C PHE A 21 -12.94 2.90 15.72
N PRO A 22 -13.24 2.98 17.04
CA PRO A 22 -14.40 2.31 17.60
C PRO A 22 -15.70 2.84 16.97
N GLY A 23 -16.44 1.94 16.31
CA GLY A 23 -17.72 2.29 15.67
C GLY A 23 -17.60 3.12 14.39
N SER A 24 -16.43 3.21 13.77
CA SER A 24 -16.28 3.88 12.47
C SER A 24 -17.01 3.11 11.37
N GLU A 25 -17.80 3.84 10.57
CA GLU A 25 -18.52 3.32 9.39
C GLU A 25 -17.68 3.44 8.10
N HIS A 26 -16.48 4.06 8.17
CA HIS A 26 -15.64 4.37 7.00
C HIS A 26 -14.34 3.56 7.01
N VAL A 27 -14.45 2.26 7.27
CA VAL A 27 -13.31 1.32 7.26
C VAL A 27 -13.41 0.41 6.06
N TYR A 28 -12.40 0.50 5.21
CA TYR A 28 -12.31 -0.22 3.94
C TYR A 28 -11.10 -1.16 3.95
N MET A 29 -11.17 -2.20 3.14
CA MET A 29 -10.05 -3.13 2.99
C MET A 29 -9.87 -3.56 1.54
N SER A 30 -8.63 -3.52 1.07
CA SER A 30 -8.21 -4.14 -0.18
C SER A 30 -7.14 -5.19 0.06
N VAL A 31 -7.36 -6.40 -0.45
CA VAL A 31 -6.38 -7.48 -0.40
C VAL A 31 -5.64 -7.52 -1.73
N ILE A 32 -4.33 -7.31 -1.67
CA ILE A 32 -3.48 -7.28 -2.87
C ILE A 32 -3.11 -8.71 -3.23
N PRO A 33 -3.46 -9.21 -4.43
CA PRO A 33 -3.08 -10.54 -4.87
C PRO A 33 -1.56 -10.68 -5.03
N ASP A 34 -1.05 -11.87 -4.73
CA ASP A 34 0.32 -12.22 -5.12
C ASP A 34 0.36 -12.43 -6.64
N LYS A 35 1.46 -12.03 -7.28
CA LYS A 35 1.59 -12.21 -8.74
C LYS A 35 1.53 -13.67 -9.19
N ALA A 36 1.81 -14.63 -8.30
CA ALA A 36 1.63 -16.05 -8.57
C ALA A 36 0.17 -16.42 -8.89
N ALA A 37 -0.81 -15.61 -8.45
CA ALA A 37 -2.21 -15.81 -8.80
C ALA A 37 -2.50 -15.64 -10.31
N PHE A 38 -1.61 -14.93 -11.01
CA PHE A 38 -1.71 -14.67 -12.46
C PHE A 38 -0.76 -15.53 -13.30
N MET A 39 -0.09 -16.50 -12.69
CA MET A 39 0.88 -17.39 -13.34
C MET A 39 0.32 -18.81 -13.48
N GLU A 40 0.79 -19.54 -14.48
CA GLU A 40 0.63 -20.99 -14.48
C GLU A 40 1.40 -21.57 -13.30
N THR A 41 0.72 -22.30 -12.44
CA THR A 41 1.30 -22.89 -11.24
C THR A 41 1.65 -24.35 -11.45
N PRO A 42 2.74 -24.85 -10.86
CA PRO A 42 3.07 -26.28 -10.88
C PRO A 42 1.95 -27.12 -10.29
N GLU A 43 1.82 -28.37 -10.76
CA GLU A 43 0.85 -29.32 -10.23
C GLU A 43 1.01 -29.48 -8.70
N GLY A 44 -0.09 -29.38 -7.98
CA GLY A 44 -0.11 -29.47 -6.50
C GLY A 44 0.20 -28.18 -5.76
N TYR A 45 0.50 -27.08 -6.47
CA TYR A 45 0.63 -25.76 -5.86
C TYR A 45 -0.61 -24.92 -6.15
N THR A 46 -1.23 -24.39 -5.10
CA THR A 46 -2.33 -23.43 -5.22
C THR A 46 -1.89 -22.13 -4.55
N PRO A 47 -1.79 -21.02 -5.29
CA PRO A 47 -1.51 -19.72 -4.70
C PRO A 47 -2.61 -19.37 -3.68
N ALA A 48 -2.23 -18.65 -2.64
CA ALA A 48 -3.20 -18.11 -1.70
C ALA A 48 -4.13 -17.12 -2.41
N GLY A 49 -5.44 -17.37 -2.33
CA GLY A 49 -6.45 -16.55 -2.99
C GLY A 49 -6.65 -15.21 -2.28
N ALA A 50 -6.60 -14.13 -3.04
CA ALA A 50 -6.91 -12.80 -2.51
C ALA A 50 -8.40 -12.71 -2.15
N GLN A 51 -9.28 -13.24 -3.01
CA GLN A 51 -10.73 -13.22 -2.78
C GLN A 51 -11.12 -14.05 -1.55
N GLU A 52 -10.61 -15.28 -1.39
CA GLU A 52 -10.91 -16.11 -0.23
C GLU A 52 -10.40 -15.46 1.07
N THR A 53 -9.26 -14.77 0.99
CA THR A 53 -8.70 -14.02 2.12
C THR A 53 -9.59 -12.82 2.47
N ALA A 54 -10.04 -12.06 1.48
CA ALA A 54 -10.95 -10.93 1.64
C ALA A 54 -12.30 -11.37 2.22
N ASP A 55 -12.89 -12.44 1.68
CA ASP A 55 -14.17 -12.98 2.15
C ASP A 55 -14.09 -13.47 3.61
N TYR A 56 -12.98 -14.10 3.97
CA TYR A 56 -12.74 -14.53 5.35
C TYR A 56 -12.70 -13.33 6.32
N LEU A 57 -12.00 -12.26 5.95
CA LEU A 57 -11.82 -11.07 6.79
C LEU A 57 -13.11 -10.26 6.86
N ALA A 58 -13.84 -10.10 5.75
CA ALA A 58 -15.13 -9.40 5.71
C ALA A 58 -16.21 -9.99 6.63
N GLN A 59 -16.17 -11.32 6.85
CA GLN A 59 -17.10 -11.98 7.75
C GLN A 59 -16.78 -11.74 9.24
N ARG A 60 -15.60 -11.19 9.56
CA ARG A 60 -15.05 -11.11 10.92
C ARG A 60 -14.68 -9.73 11.38
N LEU A 61 -14.39 -8.84 10.44
CA LEU A 61 -14.02 -7.45 10.68
C LEU A 61 -15.13 -6.51 10.19
N PRO A 62 -15.35 -5.38 10.84
CA PRO A 62 -16.29 -4.36 10.40
C PRO A 62 -15.67 -3.54 9.27
N VAL A 63 -15.44 -4.16 8.11
CA VAL A 63 -14.79 -3.53 6.95
C VAL A 63 -15.60 -3.74 5.68
N GLU A 64 -15.57 -2.76 4.79
CA GLU A 64 -16.06 -2.88 3.43
C GLU A 64 -14.92 -3.30 2.51
N ILE A 65 -15.11 -4.37 1.74
CA ILE A 65 -14.08 -4.87 0.81
C ILE A 65 -14.14 -4.09 -0.49
N ILE A 66 -12.99 -3.57 -0.91
CA ILE A 66 -12.77 -3.01 -2.25
C ILE A 66 -11.97 -4.03 -3.04
N ASP A 67 -12.62 -4.75 -3.95
CA ASP A 67 -11.96 -5.76 -4.78
C ASP A 67 -11.18 -5.10 -5.92
N ILE A 68 -9.86 -5.19 -5.84
CA ILE A 68 -8.92 -4.66 -6.83
C ILE A 68 -8.30 -5.76 -7.72
N ALA A 69 -8.53 -7.03 -7.39
CA ALA A 69 -7.91 -8.15 -8.11
C ALA A 69 -8.27 -8.20 -9.60
N PRO A 70 -9.52 -7.90 -10.03
CA PRO A 70 -9.89 -7.88 -11.45
C PRO A 70 -9.20 -6.79 -12.27
N LEU A 71 -8.58 -5.80 -11.63
CA LEU A 71 -7.89 -4.69 -12.28
C LEU A 71 -6.41 -5.00 -12.56
N LEU A 72 -5.94 -6.15 -12.11
CA LEU A 72 -4.52 -6.51 -12.12
C LEU A 72 -4.28 -7.74 -13.02
N ALA A 73 -3.09 -7.77 -13.60
CA ALA A 73 -2.58 -8.87 -14.41
C ALA A 73 -1.09 -9.09 -14.11
N LEU A 74 -0.48 -10.16 -14.64
CA LEU A 74 0.93 -10.47 -14.40
C LEU A 74 1.89 -9.36 -14.84
N GLU A 75 1.58 -8.68 -15.95
CA GLU A 75 2.37 -7.56 -16.48
C GLU A 75 2.39 -6.30 -15.61
N ASP A 76 1.48 -6.21 -14.63
CA ASP A 76 1.44 -5.10 -13.69
C ASP A 76 2.45 -5.27 -12.55
N TYR A 77 3.14 -6.39 -12.50
CA TYR A 77 4.17 -6.69 -11.51
C TYR A 77 5.58 -6.64 -12.14
N TYR A 78 6.57 -6.29 -11.33
CA TYR A 78 7.98 -6.41 -11.74
C TYR A 78 8.35 -7.89 -11.92
N ARG A 79 9.22 -8.17 -12.88
CA ARG A 79 9.71 -9.54 -13.13
C ARG A 79 10.60 -10.03 -11.99
N THR A 80 11.52 -9.17 -11.54
CA THR A 80 12.56 -9.50 -10.58
C THR A 80 12.17 -9.20 -9.12
N ASP A 81 10.94 -8.67 -8.90
CA ASP A 81 10.45 -8.27 -7.58
C ASP A 81 8.99 -8.69 -7.36
N PRO A 82 8.53 -8.91 -6.11
CA PRO A 82 7.13 -9.22 -5.84
C PRO A 82 6.18 -8.06 -6.10
N HIS A 83 6.67 -6.83 -6.01
CA HIS A 83 5.81 -5.66 -6.06
C HIS A 83 5.22 -5.39 -7.45
N TRP A 84 4.10 -4.70 -7.45
CA TRP A 84 3.48 -4.12 -8.63
C TRP A 84 4.20 -2.84 -9.08
N ARG A 85 3.89 -2.36 -10.27
CA ARG A 85 4.49 -1.22 -10.95
C ARG A 85 3.57 -0.02 -10.82
N GLN A 86 4.06 1.10 -10.25
CA GLN A 86 3.23 2.27 -9.99
C GLN A 86 2.46 2.76 -11.22
N GLU A 87 3.09 2.76 -12.39
CA GLU A 87 2.50 3.22 -13.66
C GLU A 87 1.33 2.37 -14.15
N ARG A 88 1.03 1.27 -13.46
CA ARG A 88 -0.10 0.37 -13.76
C ARG A 88 -1.26 0.51 -12.77
N LEU A 89 -1.12 1.41 -11.77
CA LEU A 89 -2.04 1.44 -10.64
C LEU A 89 -3.10 2.55 -10.71
N SER A 90 -3.16 3.34 -11.78
CA SER A 90 -4.13 4.45 -11.89
C SER A 90 -5.58 3.97 -11.76
N ALA A 91 -5.93 2.85 -12.40
CA ALA A 91 -7.26 2.25 -12.28
C ALA A 91 -7.55 1.73 -10.85
N VAL A 92 -6.53 1.17 -10.18
CA VAL A 92 -6.65 0.72 -8.78
C VAL A 92 -6.88 1.92 -7.86
N ALA A 93 -6.10 3.00 -8.02
CA ALA A 93 -6.25 4.22 -7.23
C ALA A 93 -7.62 4.86 -7.43
N GLN A 94 -8.10 4.92 -8.68
CA GLN A 94 -9.43 5.42 -9.02
C GLN A 94 -10.52 4.60 -8.33
N THR A 95 -10.51 3.27 -8.49
CA THR A 95 -11.51 2.38 -7.90
C THR A 95 -11.56 2.50 -6.38
N ILE A 96 -10.41 2.58 -5.73
CA ILE A 96 -10.33 2.77 -4.27
C ILE A 96 -10.90 4.14 -3.88
N SER A 97 -10.55 5.22 -4.58
CA SER A 97 -11.07 6.55 -4.29
C SER A 97 -12.59 6.62 -4.46
N GLU A 98 -13.12 6.07 -5.56
CA GLU A 98 -14.59 6.02 -5.82
C GLU A 98 -15.34 5.22 -4.75
N ALA A 99 -14.83 4.05 -4.35
CA ALA A 99 -15.43 3.22 -3.31
C ALA A 99 -15.45 3.91 -1.94
N MET A 100 -14.47 4.76 -1.66
CA MET A 100 -14.42 5.56 -0.43
C MET A 100 -15.12 6.92 -0.54
N ASP A 101 -15.92 7.14 -1.59
CA ASP A 101 -16.61 8.40 -1.88
C ASP A 101 -15.65 9.61 -1.84
N ALA A 102 -14.40 9.41 -2.25
CA ALA A 102 -13.39 10.45 -2.34
C ALA A 102 -13.29 10.99 -3.78
N PRO A 103 -12.89 12.26 -3.96
CA PRO A 103 -12.67 12.80 -5.30
C PRO A 103 -11.61 11.96 -6.05
N VAL A 104 -11.88 11.65 -7.31
CA VAL A 104 -10.85 11.02 -8.16
C VAL A 104 -9.80 12.08 -8.52
N PRO A 105 -8.50 11.78 -8.33
CA PRO A 105 -7.46 12.72 -8.68
C PRO A 105 -7.49 13.07 -10.17
N ASP A 106 -7.26 14.33 -10.49
CA ASP A 106 -7.04 14.75 -11.88
C ASP A 106 -5.61 14.38 -12.28
N MET A 107 -5.51 13.33 -13.08
CA MET A 107 -4.23 12.77 -13.54
C MET A 107 -3.91 13.21 -14.99
N THR A 108 -4.56 14.24 -15.51
CA THR A 108 -4.38 14.69 -16.92
C THR A 108 -2.99 15.25 -17.22
N GLU A 109 -2.26 15.71 -16.22
CA GLU A 109 -0.90 16.27 -16.35
C GLU A 109 0.19 15.28 -15.87
N GLU A 110 -0.12 14.00 -15.83
CA GLU A 110 0.86 12.97 -15.45
C GLU A 110 1.99 12.83 -16.46
N THR A 111 3.18 12.65 -15.94
CA THR A 111 4.36 12.29 -16.70
C THR A 111 4.95 10.98 -16.16
N LEU A 112 5.15 10.02 -17.05
CA LEU A 112 5.87 8.80 -16.74
C LEU A 112 7.37 9.05 -16.77
N CYS A 113 8.03 8.81 -15.66
CA CYS A 113 9.47 8.90 -15.50
C CYS A 113 10.07 7.52 -15.22
N ALA A 114 11.28 7.29 -15.69
CA ALA A 114 12.07 6.12 -15.35
C ALA A 114 13.19 6.49 -14.38
N LEU A 115 13.37 5.72 -13.30
CA LEU A 115 14.54 5.84 -12.45
C LEU A 115 15.76 5.35 -13.24
N ALA A 116 16.86 6.11 -13.18
CA ALA A 116 18.08 5.72 -13.87
C ALA A 116 18.69 4.45 -13.31
N GLY A 117 19.12 3.55 -14.19
CA GLY A 117 19.74 2.27 -13.85
C GLY A 117 18.81 1.08 -14.01
N GLU A 118 19.37 -0.09 -13.75
CA GLU A 118 18.66 -1.36 -13.79
C GLU A 118 18.03 -1.66 -12.43
N PHE A 119 16.78 -2.13 -12.42
CA PHE A 119 16.12 -2.58 -11.21
C PHE A 119 16.24 -4.10 -11.07
N HIS A 120 17.06 -4.51 -10.11
CA HIS A 120 17.19 -5.89 -9.67
C HIS A 120 16.45 -6.06 -8.35
N GLY A 121 15.22 -6.56 -8.43
CA GLY A 121 14.37 -6.75 -7.25
C GLY A 121 14.79 -7.92 -6.36
N SER A 122 14.00 -8.18 -5.34
CA SER A 122 14.31 -9.15 -4.28
C SER A 122 14.42 -10.61 -4.74
N TYR A 123 13.90 -10.94 -5.93
CA TYR A 123 14.05 -12.30 -6.49
C TYR A 123 15.39 -12.52 -7.16
N TRP A 124 16.05 -11.46 -7.64
CA TRP A 124 17.33 -11.57 -8.34
C TRP A 124 18.37 -12.38 -7.57
N GLY A 125 18.53 -12.10 -6.27
CA GLY A 125 19.50 -12.80 -5.43
C GLY A 125 19.04 -14.18 -4.93
N LYS A 126 17.78 -14.55 -5.19
CA LYS A 126 17.18 -15.81 -4.72
C LYS A 126 17.12 -16.89 -5.80
N THR A 127 17.27 -16.51 -7.06
CA THR A 127 17.25 -17.44 -8.19
C THR A 127 18.66 -17.67 -8.70
N ALA A 128 18.95 -18.91 -9.18
CA ALA A 128 20.19 -19.21 -9.87
C ALA A 128 20.16 -18.82 -11.36
N GLU A 129 19.02 -18.36 -11.87
CA GLU A 129 18.85 -17.98 -13.25
C GLU A 129 19.09 -16.49 -13.47
N PRO A 130 19.75 -16.09 -14.57
CA PRO A 130 19.96 -14.71 -14.93
C PRO A 130 18.63 -14.11 -15.41
N LEU A 131 17.90 -13.45 -14.52
CA LEU A 131 16.71 -12.70 -14.89
C LEU A 131 17.12 -11.40 -15.58
N THR A 132 16.38 -11.00 -16.61
CA THR A 132 16.53 -9.66 -17.18
C THR A 132 16.05 -8.63 -16.16
N ALA A 133 16.83 -7.60 -15.91
CA ALA A 133 16.48 -6.51 -15.03
C ALA A 133 15.16 -5.85 -15.44
N ASP A 134 14.47 -5.32 -14.47
CA ASP A 134 13.32 -4.44 -14.69
C ASP A 134 13.79 -2.97 -14.87
N VAL A 135 12.88 -2.11 -15.28
CA VAL A 135 12.99 -0.66 -15.20
C VAL A 135 11.98 -0.21 -14.14
N LEU A 136 12.45 0.51 -13.13
CA LEU A 136 11.56 1.13 -12.16
C LEU A 136 11.06 2.45 -12.75
N SER A 137 9.74 2.55 -12.92
CA SER A 137 9.08 3.76 -13.39
C SER A 137 8.21 4.35 -12.28
N TYR A 138 8.01 5.67 -12.34
CA TYR A 138 7.16 6.40 -11.41
C TYR A 138 6.40 7.50 -12.16
N ILE A 139 5.25 7.89 -11.61
CA ILE A 139 4.38 8.94 -12.16
C ILE A 139 4.68 10.23 -11.41
N THR A 140 4.95 11.33 -12.14
CA THR A 140 5.02 12.67 -11.56
C THR A 140 3.93 13.57 -12.14
N SER A 141 3.50 14.55 -11.37
CA SER A 141 2.55 15.57 -11.76
C SER A 141 2.72 16.79 -10.86
N PRO A 142 2.25 17.98 -11.27
CA PRO A 142 2.28 19.16 -10.41
C PRO A 142 1.61 18.93 -9.04
N LEU A 143 0.58 18.09 -8.99
CA LEU A 143 -0.09 17.71 -7.75
C LEU A 143 0.85 16.90 -6.86
N LEU A 144 1.44 15.82 -7.37
CA LEU A 144 2.35 14.97 -6.60
C LEU A 144 3.61 15.70 -6.16
N ASP A 145 4.13 16.59 -7.02
CA ASP A 145 5.31 17.42 -6.72
C ASP A 145 5.03 18.46 -5.62
N SER A 146 3.75 18.86 -5.44
CA SER A 146 3.34 19.79 -4.39
C SER A 146 3.14 19.11 -3.03
N CYS A 147 2.97 17.78 -3.00
CA CYS A 147 2.80 17.03 -1.77
C CYS A 147 4.06 17.03 -0.92
N THR A 148 3.89 17.15 0.39
CA THR A 148 4.98 17.01 1.36
C THR A 148 4.76 15.81 2.25
N VAL A 149 5.82 15.09 2.58
CA VAL A 149 5.80 13.90 3.43
C VAL A 149 6.60 14.16 4.68
N TYR A 150 5.94 14.16 5.83
CA TYR A 150 6.59 14.24 7.14
C TYR A 150 6.83 12.83 7.67
N ASP A 151 8.07 12.54 8.02
CA ASP A 151 8.51 11.28 8.61
C ASP A 151 8.64 11.43 10.14
N TYR A 152 7.81 10.73 10.88
CA TYR A 152 7.78 10.79 12.35
C TYR A 152 8.97 10.11 13.02
N GLU A 153 9.70 9.24 12.30
CA GLU A 153 10.88 8.57 12.86
C GLU A 153 12.12 9.45 12.81
N THR A 154 12.24 10.27 11.77
CA THR A 154 13.42 11.10 11.53
C THR A 154 13.19 12.58 11.80
N ASP A 155 11.94 12.98 12.12
CA ASP A 155 11.51 14.38 12.29
C ASP A 155 11.92 15.24 11.08
N SER A 156 11.67 14.71 9.86
CA SER A 156 12.08 15.35 8.63
C SER A 156 10.92 15.42 7.63
N THR A 157 11.03 16.36 6.68
CA THR A 157 10.06 16.54 5.61
C THR A 157 10.72 16.35 4.25
N GLY A 158 10.06 15.60 3.36
CA GLY A 158 10.49 15.35 1.98
C GLY A 158 9.33 15.38 1.01
N GLY A 159 9.54 14.86 -0.20
CA GLY A 159 8.50 14.61 -1.21
C GLY A 159 8.01 13.18 -1.15
N VAL A 160 7.04 12.83 -2.01
CA VAL A 160 6.52 11.46 -2.15
C VAL A 160 7.54 10.50 -2.77
N TYR A 161 8.57 11.04 -3.42
CA TYR A 161 9.69 10.28 -4.00
C TYR A 161 10.99 10.66 -3.30
N ASP A 162 11.68 9.66 -2.73
CA ASP A 162 12.98 9.80 -2.07
C ASP A 162 14.10 9.22 -2.94
N PHE A 163 14.74 10.07 -3.72
CA PHE A 163 15.84 9.68 -4.61
C PHE A 163 17.09 9.24 -3.85
N THR A 164 17.29 9.72 -2.61
CA THR A 164 18.41 9.31 -1.78
C THR A 164 18.23 7.89 -1.25
N ALA A 165 17.01 7.54 -0.84
CA ALA A 165 16.67 6.17 -0.47
C ALA A 165 16.78 5.21 -1.68
N ALA A 166 16.37 5.67 -2.86
CA ALA A 166 16.44 4.91 -4.10
C ALA A 166 17.87 4.53 -4.53
N GLU A 167 18.90 5.28 -4.14
CA GLU A 167 20.30 4.92 -4.39
C GLU A 167 20.70 3.61 -3.69
N LYS A 168 20.07 3.27 -2.58
CA LYS A 168 20.33 2.05 -1.81
C LYS A 168 19.45 0.90 -2.25
N SER A 169 18.18 1.19 -2.45
CA SER A 169 17.16 0.25 -2.88
C SER A 169 16.20 0.97 -3.82
N PRO A 170 16.18 0.66 -5.13
CA PRO A 170 15.38 1.44 -6.09
C PRO A 170 13.90 1.55 -5.72
N TYR A 171 13.28 0.51 -5.15
CA TYR A 171 11.87 0.56 -4.74
C TYR A 171 11.61 1.50 -3.54
N ASP A 172 12.65 1.83 -2.76
CA ASP A 172 12.55 2.81 -1.67
C ASP A 172 12.42 4.26 -2.19
N LEU A 173 12.42 4.46 -3.52
CA LEU A 173 11.96 5.69 -4.15
C LEU A 173 10.60 6.10 -3.61
N PHE A 174 9.71 5.14 -3.45
CA PHE A 174 8.35 5.37 -2.99
C PHE A 174 8.31 5.56 -1.48
N LEU A 175 8.04 6.78 -1.04
CA LEU A 175 7.89 7.19 0.37
C LEU A 175 9.11 6.88 1.27
N GLY A 176 10.32 6.76 0.70
CA GLY A 176 11.54 6.47 1.45
C GLY A 176 11.64 5.05 2.00
N GLY A 177 10.86 4.09 1.43
CA GLY A 177 10.89 2.68 1.78
C GLY A 177 10.14 2.31 3.07
N PRO A 178 10.73 1.44 3.92
CA PRO A 178 10.07 0.95 5.13
C PRO A 178 10.06 2.02 6.23
N LYS A 179 8.90 2.66 6.42
CA LYS A 179 8.64 3.69 7.44
C LYS A 179 7.44 3.30 8.28
N ALA A 180 7.53 3.51 9.60
CA ALA A 180 6.47 3.15 10.54
C ALA A 180 5.26 4.09 10.45
N LEU A 181 5.51 5.40 10.37
CA LEU A 181 4.46 6.41 10.28
C LEU A 181 4.93 7.60 9.45
N LEU A 182 4.15 7.89 8.41
CA LEU A 182 4.31 9.10 7.60
C LEU A 182 3.00 9.89 7.58
N ARG A 183 3.12 11.20 7.34
CA ARG A 183 1.98 12.07 7.03
C ARG A 183 2.24 12.82 5.73
N ILE A 184 1.37 12.63 4.75
CA ILE A 184 1.40 13.34 3.48
C ILE A 184 0.40 14.49 3.56
N GLU A 185 0.85 15.69 3.22
CA GLU A 185 0.01 16.87 3.07
C GLU A 185 -0.07 17.23 1.58
N ASN A 186 -1.29 17.38 1.08
CA ASN A 186 -1.56 17.81 -0.29
C ASN A 186 -2.17 19.22 -0.27
N PRO A 187 -1.36 20.28 -0.48
CA PRO A 187 -1.85 21.65 -0.46
C PRO A 187 -2.78 21.98 -1.65
N ALA A 188 -2.77 21.19 -2.72
CA ALA A 188 -3.61 21.37 -3.90
C ALA A 188 -5.01 20.73 -3.74
N ALA A 189 -5.26 19.94 -2.70
CA ALA A 189 -6.57 19.33 -2.49
C ALA A 189 -7.66 20.40 -2.25
N ASN A 190 -8.78 20.25 -2.96
CA ASN A 190 -9.95 21.13 -2.83
C ASN A 190 -10.96 20.63 -1.78
N ASN A 191 -10.49 19.87 -0.80
CA ASN A 191 -11.28 19.30 0.28
C ASN A 191 -10.42 19.20 1.54
N ASP A 192 -11.05 18.93 2.69
CA ASP A 192 -10.36 18.75 3.98
C ASP A 192 -10.38 17.29 4.45
N ARG A 193 -10.60 16.34 3.53
CA ARG A 193 -10.69 14.92 3.85
C ARG A 193 -9.33 14.37 4.28
N THR A 194 -9.39 13.43 5.21
CA THR A 194 -8.23 12.66 5.68
C THR A 194 -8.40 11.18 5.32
N LEU A 195 -7.30 10.58 4.88
CA LEU A 195 -7.16 9.14 4.69
C LEU A 195 -6.14 8.59 5.69
N ILE A 196 -6.44 7.45 6.29
CA ILE A 196 -5.51 6.69 7.13
C ILE A 196 -5.30 5.35 6.45
N VAL A 197 -4.09 5.09 5.96
CA VAL A 197 -3.74 3.86 5.26
C VAL A 197 -2.85 3.00 6.15
N PHE A 198 -3.36 1.85 6.56
CA PHE A 198 -2.55 0.77 7.12
C PHE A 198 -2.08 -0.11 5.98
N ARG A 199 -0.77 -0.22 5.80
CA ARG A 199 -0.22 -0.84 4.59
C ARG A 199 0.97 -1.75 4.86
N ASP A 200 1.31 -2.57 3.87
CA ASP A 200 2.63 -3.15 3.70
C ASP A 200 3.41 -2.43 2.58
N SER A 201 4.54 -2.98 2.14
CA SER A 201 5.41 -2.34 1.14
C SER A 201 4.77 -2.10 -0.23
N PHE A 202 3.73 -2.85 -0.59
CA PHE A 202 2.97 -2.59 -1.82
C PHE A 202 2.30 -1.22 -1.79
N GLY A 203 1.81 -0.79 -0.62
CA GLY A 203 1.20 0.52 -0.45
C GLY A 203 2.16 1.69 -0.71
N SER A 204 3.48 1.49 -0.64
CA SER A 204 4.45 2.56 -0.88
C SER A 204 4.28 3.22 -2.25
N SER A 205 4.04 2.44 -3.30
CA SER A 205 3.85 2.97 -4.66
C SER A 205 2.43 3.43 -4.96
N LEU A 206 1.40 2.86 -4.30
CA LEU A 206 0.00 3.23 -4.52
C LEU A 206 -0.42 4.50 -3.75
N VAL A 207 0.02 4.64 -2.50
CA VAL A 207 -0.41 5.74 -1.63
C VAL A 207 -0.15 7.14 -2.21
N PRO A 208 0.97 7.43 -2.90
CA PRO A 208 1.14 8.69 -3.61
C PRO A 208 -0.01 9.02 -4.57
N LEU A 209 -0.52 8.03 -5.31
CA LEU A 209 -1.63 8.22 -6.25
C LEU A 209 -2.95 8.52 -5.51
N LEU A 210 -3.18 7.89 -4.34
CA LEU A 210 -4.34 8.17 -3.48
C LEU A 210 -4.26 9.54 -2.82
N ALA A 211 -3.05 10.06 -2.58
CA ALA A 211 -2.87 11.37 -1.94
C ALA A 211 -3.50 12.52 -2.74
N GLY A 212 -3.69 12.34 -4.05
CA GLY A 212 -4.42 13.30 -4.88
C GLY A 212 -5.88 13.52 -4.46
N SER A 213 -6.51 12.54 -3.82
CA SER A 213 -7.91 12.57 -3.39
C SER A 213 -8.14 13.23 -2.02
N TYR A 214 -7.09 13.47 -1.24
CA TYR A 214 -7.18 13.87 0.17
C TYR A 214 -6.28 15.06 0.49
N ARG A 215 -6.68 15.86 1.50
CA ARG A 215 -5.85 16.93 2.07
C ARG A 215 -4.70 16.35 2.87
N THR A 216 -4.97 15.32 3.66
CA THR A 216 -4.00 14.69 4.54
C THR A 216 -4.09 13.17 4.40
N VAL A 217 -2.94 12.50 4.29
CA VAL A 217 -2.88 11.03 4.30
C VAL A 217 -1.89 10.58 5.37
N TYR A 218 -2.37 9.82 6.35
CA TYR A 218 -1.50 9.09 7.27
C TYR A 218 -1.19 7.71 6.70
N VAL A 219 0.09 7.37 6.68
CA VAL A 219 0.58 6.08 6.17
C VAL A 219 1.22 5.33 7.32
N VAL A 220 0.61 4.20 7.69
CA VAL A 220 1.00 3.43 8.87
C VAL A 220 1.46 2.04 8.45
N ASP A 221 2.65 1.65 8.87
CA ASP A 221 3.14 0.27 8.72
C ASP A 221 3.31 -0.36 10.12
N ILE A 222 2.30 -1.14 10.50
CA ILE A 222 2.25 -1.76 11.84
C ILE A 222 3.31 -2.84 12.07
N ARG A 223 4.05 -3.22 11.05
CA ARG A 223 5.19 -4.13 11.19
C ARG A 223 6.35 -3.46 11.92
N TYR A 224 6.42 -2.13 11.86
CA TYR A 224 7.51 -1.31 12.42
C TYR A 224 7.07 -0.50 13.65
N MET A 225 5.78 -0.43 13.97
CA MET A 225 5.25 0.34 15.09
C MET A 225 4.23 -0.46 15.90
N ALA A 226 4.48 -0.59 17.20
CA ALA A 226 3.51 -1.19 18.11
C ALA A 226 2.28 -0.28 18.30
N THR A 227 1.13 -0.90 18.55
CA THR A 227 -0.16 -0.22 18.67
C THR A 227 -0.13 0.91 19.70
N ASP A 228 0.42 0.65 20.89
CA ASP A 228 0.50 1.66 21.96
C ASP A 228 1.49 2.79 21.66
N ALA A 229 2.49 2.58 20.80
CA ALA A 229 3.40 3.61 20.35
C ALA A 229 2.71 4.57 19.37
N LEU A 230 1.89 4.06 18.46
CA LEU A 230 1.14 4.88 17.51
C LEU A 230 0.23 5.87 18.22
N ALA A 231 -0.51 5.44 19.24
CA ALA A 231 -1.39 6.31 20.05
C ALA A 231 -0.67 7.44 20.80
N ARG A 232 0.63 7.29 21.06
CA ARG A 232 1.45 8.33 21.71
C ARG A 232 1.98 9.37 20.74
N VAL A 233 2.08 9.02 19.47
CA VAL A 233 2.73 9.83 18.44
C VAL A 233 1.74 10.66 17.66
N THR A 234 0.53 10.13 17.42
CA THR A 234 -0.50 10.84 16.64
C THR A 234 -1.90 10.48 17.13
N GLU A 235 -2.81 11.44 16.99
CA GLU A 235 -4.26 11.24 17.10
C GLU A 235 -4.84 11.36 15.70
N PHE A 236 -5.66 10.40 15.32
CA PHE A 236 -6.33 10.44 14.03
C PHE A 236 -7.61 11.28 14.12
N PRO A 237 -7.91 12.10 13.10
CA PRO A 237 -9.12 12.91 13.09
C PRO A 237 -10.37 12.02 12.94
N GLU A 238 -11.44 12.41 13.63
CA GLU A 238 -12.76 11.79 13.46
C GLU A 238 -13.27 11.95 12.01
N GLY A 239 -13.99 10.96 11.53
CA GLY A 239 -14.57 10.98 10.18
C GLY A 239 -13.55 10.75 9.05
N ALA A 240 -12.30 10.38 9.36
CA ALA A 240 -11.34 9.98 8.36
C ALA A 240 -11.74 8.65 7.70
N ASN A 241 -11.46 8.51 6.40
CA ASN A 241 -11.51 7.20 5.75
C ASN A 241 -10.34 6.35 6.23
N VAL A 242 -10.57 5.08 6.53
CA VAL A 242 -9.55 4.13 6.93
C VAL A 242 -9.43 3.04 5.87
N LEU A 243 -8.25 2.86 5.32
CA LEU A 243 -7.95 1.82 4.33
C LEU A 243 -6.94 0.82 4.89
N LEU A 244 -7.32 -0.44 4.95
CA LEU A 244 -6.43 -1.57 5.21
C LEU A 244 -5.97 -2.12 3.87
N LEU A 245 -4.70 -1.89 3.51
CA LEU A 245 -4.12 -2.25 2.21
C LEU A 245 -2.97 -3.23 2.41
N TYR A 246 -3.28 -4.51 2.32
CA TYR A 246 -2.32 -5.57 2.60
C TYR A 246 -2.26 -6.62 1.51
N SER A 247 -1.06 -7.11 1.22
CA SER A 247 -0.88 -8.28 0.35
C SER A 247 -1.32 -9.57 1.05
N VAL A 248 -1.77 -10.54 0.26
CA VAL A 248 -2.06 -11.90 0.72
C VAL A 248 -0.89 -12.47 1.50
N ALA A 249 0.35 -12.24 1.03
CA ALA A 249 1.55 -12.74 1.66
C ALA A 249 1.74 -12.24 3.11
N VAL A 250 1.42 -10.97 3.37
CA VAL A 250 1.47 -10.40 4.73
C VAL A 250 0.32 -10.91 5.59
N LEU A 251 -0.91 -10.94 5.05
CA LEU A 251 -2.09 -11.40 5.78
C LEU A 251 -1.99 -12.88 6.18
N GLN A 252 -1.35 -13.69 5.35
CA GLN A 252 -1.12 -15.11 5.65
C GLN A 252 0.14 -15.37 6.49
N ASN A 253 0.82 -14.32 6.96
CA ASN A 253 1.97 -14.41 7.85
C ASN A 253 1.78 -13.50 9.07
N SER A 254 1.01 -13.97 10.06
CA SER A 254 0.66 -13.21 11.28
C SER A 254 1.86 -12.76 12.11
N ILE A 255 3.04 -13.38 11.93
CA ILE A 255 4.26 -12.98 12.64
C ILE A 255 4.71 -11.58 12.20
N THR A 256 4.31 -11.13 11.02
CA THR A 256 4.68 -9.82 10.49
C THR A 256 3.80 -8.69 10.98
N LEU A 257 2.56 -8.97 11.37
CA LEU A 257 1.63 -7.98 11.94
C LEU A 257 1.74 -8.02 13.48
N LYS A 258 2.20 -6.95 14.07
CA LYS A 258 2.46 -6.82 15.53
C LYS A 258 1.38 -6.03 16.24
#